data_083ac193676102b9b775596d60dc8bb5
#
_entry.id   083ac193676102b9b775596d60dc8bb5
#
_cell.length_a   1.000
_cell.length_b   1.000
_cell.length_c   1.000
_cell.angle_alpha   90.00
_cell.angle_beta   90.00
_cell.angle_gamma   90.00
#
_symmetry.space_group_name_H-M   'P 1'
#
loop_
_entity.id
_entity.type
_entity.pdbx_description
1 polymer ?
#
loop_
_entity_poly.entity_id
_entity_poly.type
_entity_poly.pdbx_seq_one_letter_code
_entity_poly.pdbx_strand_id
1 'polypeptide(L)'
;MGLDLRTATSEAKSQLGYMAQKFSLYGLLSARQNLEFSAGVYGFDGATKRERIEEMIEIFHLQKYIRSSPEDLPLGVKQRLALACALMHRPPVLFLDEPTSGVDPITRREFWTHINGLVRKGVTVLVTTHFMDEAEYCDRVALMYQAKVIALDTPDALKRSVFKGGSDEPTMEDAFIQLIQSADAENATSRATKAP
;
A
#
# COMPACT_ATOMS: atom_id res chain seq x y z
N MET A 1 -14.35 13.17 -3.91
CA MET A 1 -13.80 13.64 -5.20
C MET A 1 -14.84 13.61 -6.34
N GLY A 2 -15.80 12.69 -6.36
CA GLY A 2 -16.94 12.70 -7.29
C GLY A 2 -16.63 12.44 -8.77
N LEU A 3 -15.42 12.00 -9.10
CA LEU A 3 -15.02 11.64 -10.46
C LEU A 3 -15.38 10.18 -10.76
N ASP A 4 -16.10 9.95 -11.87
CA ASP A 4 -16.40 8.59 -12.33
C ASP A 4 -15.19 7.99 -13.04
N LEU A 5 -14.57 6.98 -12.42
CA LEU A 5 -13.38 6.30 -12.95
C LEU A 5 -13.64 5.57 -14.29
N ARG A 6 -14.88 5.28 -14.64
CA ARG A 6 -15.24 4.65 -15.94
C ARG A 6 -15.14 5.63 -17.10
N THR A 7 -15.33 6.89 -16.81
CA THR A 7 -15.19 8.00 -17.76
C THR A 7 -13.96 8.84 -17.46
N ALA A 8 -13.13 8.36 -16.49
CA ALA A 8 -12.02 9.11 -15.95
C ALA A 8 -10.99 9.45 -17.01
N THR A 9 -10.89 10.72 -17.24
CA THR A 9 -9.89 11.38 -18.03
C THR A 9 -8.53 11.35 -17.32
N SER A 10 -7.50 11.91 -17.94
CA SER A 10 -6.20 12.16 -17.31
C SER A 10 -6.28 12.89 -15.95
N GLU A 11 -7.33 13.72 -15.76
CA GLU A 11 -7.57 14.44 -14.50
C GLU A 11 -7.81 13.50 -13.31
N ALA A 12 -8.62 12.45 -13.44
CA ALA A 12 -8.83 11.50 -12.36
C ALA A 12 -7.54 10.71 -12.04
N LYS A 13 -6.76 10.36 -13.08
CA LYS A 13 -5.48 9.66 -12.90
C LYS A 13 -4.43 10.54 -12.22
N SER A 14 -4.45 11.85 -12.47
CA SER A 14 -3.53 12.79 -11.81
C SER A 14 -3.79 12.97 -10.31
N GLN A 15 -4.95 12.51 -9.81
CA GLN A 15 -5.28 12.53 -8.38
C GLN A 15 -4.95 11.21 -7.66
N LEU A 16 -4.43 10.22 -8.38
CA LEU A 16 -4.12 8.90 -7.84
C LEU A 16 -2.61 8.68 -7.83
N GLY A 17 -2.07 8.31 -6.68
CA GLY A 17 -0.74 7.73 -6.58
C GLY A 17 -0.83 6.20 -6.67
N TYR A 18 0.11 5.56 -7.31
CA TYR A 18 0.18 4.11 -7.42
C TYR A 18 1.63 3.62 -7.27
N MET A 19 1.82 2.63 -6.42
CA MET A 19 3.07 1.91 -6.27
C MET A 19 2.80 0.42 -6.53
N ALA A 20 3.35 -0.09 -7.63
CA ALA A 20 3.22 -1.50 -8.00
C ALA A 20 4.15 -2.38 -7.16
N GLN A 21 3.80 -3.64 -6.99
CA GLN A 21 4.62 -4.68 -6.34
C GLN A 21 6.01 -4.80 -6.99
N LYS A 22 6.06 -4.83 -8.34
CA LYS A 22 7.32 -4.66 -9.06
C LYS A 22 7.54 -3.17 -9.28
N PHE A 23 8.56 -2.62 -8.64
CA PHE A 23 8.82 -1.18 -8.69
C PHE A 23 8.89 -0.67 -10.11
N SER A 24 8.05 0.34 -10.42
CA SER A 24 8.06 1.04 -11.69
C SER A 24 9.19 2.09 -11.73
N LEU A 25 10.40 1.69 -11.33
CA LEU A 25 11.60 2.53 -11.37
C LEU A 25 12.39 2.24 -12.64
N TYR A 26 12.95 3.28 -13.21
CA TYR A 26 13.81 3.17 -14.39
C TYR A 26 15.22 2.81 -13.96
N GLY A 27 15.64 1.57 -14.19
CA GLY A 27 16.94 1.03 -13.75
C GLY A 27 18.16 1.75 -14.32
N LEU A 28 18.03 2.30 -15.52
CA LEU A 28 19.11 3.08 -16.17
C LEU A 28 19.23 4.52 -15.66
N LEU A 29 18.26 4.99 -14.90
CA LEU A 29 18.26 6.33 -14.30
C LEU A 29 18.73 6.24 -12.85
N SER A 30 19.47 7.25 -12.38
CA SER A 30 19.75 7.38 -10.95
C SER A 30 18.47 7.63 -10.13
N ALA A 31 18.55 7.50 -8.80
CA ALA A 31 17.43 7.82 -7.93
C ALA A 31 16.92 9.26 -8.14
N ARG A 32 17.82 10.24 -8.25
CA ARG A 32 17.44 11.63 -8.57
C ARG A 32 16.73 11.73 -9.92
N GLN A 33 17.25 11.10 -10.96
CA GLN A 33 16.64 11.13 -12.29
C GLN A 33 15.27 10.45 -12.31
N ASN A 34 15.03 9.40 -11.49
CA ASN A 34 13.70 8.81 -11.31
C ASN A 34 12.73 9.83 -10.71
N LEU A 35 13.14 10.58 -9.68
CA LEU A 35 12.32 11.66 -9.09
C LEU A 35 12.07 12.79 -10.11
N GLU A 36 13.10 13.19 -10.88
CA GLU A 36 12.99 14.21 -11.92
C GLU A 36 12.03 13.80 -13.05
N PHE A 37 12.08 12.52 -13.45
CA PHE A 37 11.18 11.96 -14.43
C PHE A 37 9.74 11.97 -13.89
N SER A 38 9.53 11.46 -12.69
CA SER A 38 8.22 11.46 -12.05
C SER A 38 7.63 12.87 -11.92
N ALA A 39 8.42 13.83 -11.46
CA ALA A 39 8.01 15.24 -11.40
C ALA A 39 7.62 15.79 -12.77
N GLY A 40 8.37 15.46 -13.82
CA GLY A 40 8.07 15.86 -15.20
C GLY A 40 6.77 15.30 -15.74
N VAL A 41 6.46 14.03 -15.44
CA VAL A 41 5.19 13.37 -15.85
C VAL A 41 3.98 14.13 -15.31
N TYR A 42 4.09 14.67 -14.09
CA TYR A 42 3.02 15.46 -13.46
C TYR A 42 3.10 16.97 -13.73
N GLY A 43 3.93 17.39 -14.70
CA GLY A 43 3.98 18.77 -15.17
C GLY A 43 4.72 19.74 -14.25
N PHE A 44 5.54 19.26 -13.31
CA PHE A 44 6.42 20.13 -12.51
C PHE A 44 7.60 20.59 -13.36
N ASP A 45 7.91 21.88 -13.28
CA ASP A 45 9.05 22.49 -13.96
C ASP A 45 9.81 23.50 -13.06
N GLY A 46 10.92 24.00 -13.55
CA GLY A 46 11.67 25.10 -12.95
C GLY A 46 11.99 24.95 -11.47
N ALA A 47 11.68 25.96 -10.69
CA ALA A 47 11.93 26.02 -9.26
C ALA A 47 11.04 25.04 -8.49
N THR A 48 9.77 24.97 -8.81
CA THR A 48 8.78 24.08 -8.16
C THR A 48 9.18 22.61 -8.28
N LYS A 49 9.68 22.20 -9.45
CA LYS A 49 10.22 20.84 -9.64
C LYS A 49 11.37 20.55 -8.69
N ARG A 50 12.32 21.49 -8.59
CA ARG A 50 13.50 21.34 -7.70
C ARG A 50 13.09 21.22 -6.24
N GLU A 51 12.26 22.16 -5.77
CA GLU A 51 11.77 22.16 -4.40
C GLU A 51 11.06 20.85 -4.05
N ARG A 52 10.20 20.37 -4.95
CA ARG A 52 9.45 19.14 -4.72
C ARG A 52 10.35 17.90 -4.68
N ILE A 53 11.38 17.83 -5.53
CA ILE A 53 12.36 16.74 -5.51
C ILE A 53 13.17 16.76 -4.20
N GLU A 54 13.65 17.93 -3.77
CA GLU A 54 14.40 18.03 -2.50
C GLU A 54 13.51 17.65 -1.30
N GLU A 55 12.23 18.06 -1.29
CA GLU A 55 11.26 17.63 -0.27
C GLU A 55 11.15 16.10 -0.22
N MET A 56 11.05 15.42 -1.36
CA MET A 56 10.98 13.96 -1.42
C MET A 56 12.27 13.29 -0.96
N ILE A 57 13.41 13.85 -1.33
CA ILE A 57 14.72 13.35 -0.90
C ILE A 57 14.84 13.44 0.63
N GLU A 58 14.37 14.52 1.22
CA GLU A 58 14.42 14.74 2.68
C GLU A 58 13.47 13.82 3.43
N ILE A 59 12.18 13.77 3.04
CA ILE A 59 11.14 12.96 3.70
C ILE A 59 11.51 11.48 3.69
N PHE A 60 12.05 10.97 2.58
CA PHE A 60 12.37 9.56 2.39
C PHE A 60 13.83 9.20 2.66
N HIS A 61 14.63 10.14 3.18
CA HIS A 61 16.04 9.93 3.53
C HIS A 61 16.88 9.35 2.38
N LEU A 62 16.75 9.92 1.19
CA LEU A 62 17.40 9.44 -0.04
C LEU A 62 18.76 10.10 -0.32
N GLN A 63 19.23 11.05 0.49
CA GLN A 63 20.40 11.89 0.24
C GLN A 63 21.65 11.10 -0.17
N LYS A 64 21.90 9.97 0.52
CA LYS A 64 23.08 9.11 0.28
C LYS A 64 22.99 8.34 -1.03
N TYR A 65 21.80 8.21 -1.61
CA TYR A 65 21.50 7.30 -2.71
C TYR A 65 21.12 8.01 -4.02
N ILE A 66 21.08 9.34 -4.02
CA ILE A 66 20.57 10.13 -5.15
C ILE A 66 21.30 9.90 -6.47
N ARG A 67 22.58 9.45 -6.42
CA ARG A 67 23.41 9.16 -7.60
C ARG A 67 23.41 7.68 -8.01
N SER A 68 22.89 6.79 -7.17
CA SER A 68 22.87 5.35 -7.41
C SER A 68 21.73 4.98 -8.37
N SER A 69 21.95 3.94 -9.16
CA SER A 69 20.90 3.27 -9.93
C SER A 69 19.94 2.53 -8.97
N PRO A 70 18.64 2.43 -9.25
CA PRO A 70 17.73 1.57 -8.49
C PRO A 70 18.21 0.12 -8.36
N GLU A 71 18.94 -0.41 -9.35
CA GLU A 71 19.45 -1.78 -9.32
C GLU A 71 20.47 -2.00 -8.19
N ASP A 72 21.23 -0.97 -7.85
CA ASP A 72 22.27 -0.99 -6.81
C ASP A 72 21.73 -0.66 -5.40
N LEU A 73 20.45 -0.28 -5.29
CA LEU A 73 19.87 0.13 -4.02
C LEU A 73 19.45 -1.07 -3.17
N PRO A 74 19.64 -1.01 -1.84
CA PRO A 74 18.95 -1.91 -0.92
C PRO A 74 17.44 -1.86 -1.13
N LEU A 75 16.75 -2.99 -0.91
CA LEU A 75 15.32 -3.12 -1.20
C LEU A 75 14.46 -2.06 -0.49
N GLY A 76 14.71 -1.81 0.80
CA GLY A 76 13.98 -0.76 1.54
C GLY A 76 14.22 0.65 1.02
N VAL A 77 15.38 0.92 0.41
CA VAL A 77 15.65 2.22 -0.26
C VAL A 77 14.90 2.29 -1.59
N LYS A 78 14.84 1.20 -2.35
CA LYS A 78 14.01 1.11 -3.58
C LYS A 78 12.55 1.41 -3.26
N GLN A 79 12.02 0.84 -2.18
CA GLN A 79 10.63 1.08 -1.75
C GLN A 79 10.39 2.55 -1.41
N ARG A 80 11.28 3.17 -0.63
CA ARG A 80 11.17 4.59 -0.30
C ARG A 80 11.25 5.47 -1.54
N LEU A 81 12.13 5.15 -2.49
CA LEU A 81 12.21 5.86 -3.77
C LEU A 81 10.92 5.69 -4.60
N ALA A 82 10.38 4.47 -4.68
CA ALA A 82 9.13 4.21 -5.41
C ALA A 82 7.94 4.96 -4.77
N LEU A 83 7.86 4.96 -3.44
CA LEU A 83 6.83 5.71 -2.72
C LEU A 83 7.00 7.23 -2.91
N ALA A 84 8.22 7.75 -2.90
CA ALA A 84 8.52 9.15 -3.20
C ALA A 84 8.05 9.54 -4.61
N CYS A 85 8.30 8.69 -5.62
CA CYS A 85 7.79 8.89 -6.98
C CYS A 85 6.27 8.89 -7.04
N ALA A 86 5.60 7.94 -6.36
CA ALA A 86 4.15 7.84 -6.31
C ALA A 86 3.46 9.04 -5.62
N LEU A 87 4.18 9.71 -4.72
CA LEU A 87 3.72 10.89 -3.97
C LEU A 87 4.15 12.22 -4.59
N MET A 88 4.86 12.20 -5.69
CA MET A 88 5.44 13.40 -6.30
C MET A 88 4.41 14.52 -6.52
N HIS A 89 3.21 14.16 -6.96
CA HIS A 89 2.12 15.10 -7.31
C HIS A 89 1.12 15.34 -6.15
N ARG A 90 1.44 14.89 -4.92
CA ARG A 90 0.58 15.02 -3.72
C ARG A 90 -0.84 14.45 -3.93
N PRO A 91 -0.96 13.18 -4.34
CA PRO A 91 -2.27 12.60 -4.60
C PRO A 91 -3.09 12.52 -3.30
N PRO A 92 -4.40 12.80 -3.34
CA PRO A 92 -5.28 12.60 -2.20
C PRO A 92 -5.61 11.12 -1.95
N VAL A 93 -5.37 10.23 -2.94
CA VAL A 93 -5.55 8.78 -2.81
C VAL A 93 -4.30 8.06 -3.30
N LEU A 94 -3.83 7.09 -2.52
CA LEU A 94 -2.64 6.30 -2.80
C LEU A 94 -2.98 4.82 -2.77
N PHE A 95 -2.60 4.10 -3.81
CA PHE A 95 -2.68 2.65 -3.90
C PHE A 95 -1.27 2.06 -3.79
N LEU A 96 -1.10 1.11 -2.88
CA LEU A 96 0.17 0.43 -2.63
C LEU A 96 -0.04 -1.08 -2.77
N ASP A 97 0.63 -1.68 -3.73
CA ASP A 97 0.49 -3.10 -4.02
C ASP A 97 1.68 -3.89 -3.44
N GLU A 98 1.44 -4.62 -2.34
CA GLU A 98 2.42 -5.36 -1.56
C GLU A 98 3.72 -4.57 -1.30
N PRO A 99 3.64 -3.35 -0.76
CA PRO A 99 4.75 -2.39 -0.77
C PRO A 99 5.94 -2.82 0.08
N THR A 100 5.77 -3.78 0.99
CA THR A 100 6.80 -4.24 1.93
C THR A 100 7.23 -5.68 1.69
N SER A 101 6.82 -6.27 0.56
CA SER A 101 7.21 -7.63 0.20
C SER A 101 8.73 -7.79 0.10
N GLY A 102 9.27 -8.80 0.80
CA GLY A 102 10.70 -9.10 0.81
C GLY A 102 11.58 -8.20 1.69
N VAL A 103 11.00 -7.27 2.46
CA VAL A 103 11.72 -6.35 3.34
C VAL A 103 11.83 -6.92 4.75
N ASP A 104 12.95 -6.63 5.40
CA ASP A 104 13.14 -6.99 6.80
C ASP A 104 12.14 -6.27 7.73
N PRO A 105 11.85 -6.81 8.93
CA PRO A 105 10.84 -6.28 9.83
C PRO A 105 11.08 -4.84 10.31
N ILE A 106 12.35 -4.42 10.44
CA ILE A 106 12.69 -3.05 10.89
C ILE A 106 12.32 -2.06 9.79
N THR A 107 12.80 -2.30 8.58
CA THR A 107 12.50 -1.47 7.40
C THR A 107 11.00 -1.44 7.10
N ARG A 108 10.28 -2.56 7.29
CA ARG A 108 8.81 -2.63 7.16
C ARG A 108 8.12 -1.68 8.14
N ARG A 109 8.52 -1.68 9.41
CA ARG A 109 7.97 -0.77 10.43
C ARG A 109 8.22 0.69 10.08
N GLU A 110 9.40 1.04 9.59
CA GLU A 110 9.72 2.39 9.13
C GLU A 110 8.81 2.80 7.97
N PHE A 111 8.57 1.90 7.01
CA PHE A 111 7.69 2.15 5.87
C PHE A 111 6.24 2.44 6.32
N TRP A 112 5.71 1.64 7.25
CA TRP A 112 4.39 1.87 7.83
C TRP A 112 4.31 3.18 8.62
N THR A 113 5.39 3.61 9.23
CA THR A 113 5.46 4.94 9.88
C THR A 113 5.26 6.06 8.86
N HIS A 114 5.84 5.95 7.66
CA HIS A 114 5.60 6.90 6.56
C HIS A 114 4.14 6.87 6.08
N ILE A 115 3.56 5.66 5.87
CA ILE A 115 2.16 5.52 5.46
C ILE A 115 1.22 6.20 6.48
N ASN A 116 1.37 5.88 7.76
CA ASN A 116 0.54 6.46 8.81
C ASN A 116 0.73 7.98 8.92
N GLY A 117 1.92 8.49 8.61
CA GLY A 117 2.19 9.93 8.50
C GLY A 117 1.40 10.59 7.37
N LEU A 118 1.20 9.90 6.24
CA LEU A 118 0.39 10.37 5.12
C LEU A 118 -1.11 10.37 5.46
N VAL A 119 -1.59 9.29 6.10
CA VAL A 119 -3.00 9.18 6.54
C VAL A 119 -3.35 10.33 7.50
N ARG A 120 -2.48 10.63 8.48
CA ARG A 120 -2.67 11.79 9.38
C ARG A 120 -2.72 13.13 8.66
N LYS A 121 -2.12 13.25 7.49
CA LYS A 121 -2.19 14.44 6.62
C LYS A 121 -3.41 14.44 5.69
N GLY A 122 -4.32 13.47 5.83
CA GLY A 122 -5.57 13.37 5.06
C GLY A 122 -5.47 12.60 3.74
N VAL A 123 -4.36 11.91 3.47
CA VAL A 123 -4.25 11.03 2.30
C VAL A 123 -5.01 9.74 2.58
N THR A 124 -5.90 9.33 1.69
CA THR A 124 -6.53 8.00 1.75
C THR A 124 -5.58 6.98 1.14
N VAL A 125 -5.22 5.95 1.90
CA VAL A 125 -4.28 4.92 1.45
C VAL A 125 -4.97 3.56 1.40
N LEU A 126 -4.91 2.88 0.26
CA LEU A 126 -5.29 1.49 0.09
C LEU A 126 -4.03 0.65 -0.10
N VAL A 127 -3.83 -0.34 0.77
CA VAL A 127 -2.69 -1.25 0.72
C VAL A 127 -3.19 -2.66 0.45
N THR A 128 -2.58 -3.37 -0.49
CA THR A 128 -2.70 -4.84 -0.56
C THR A 128 -1.51 -5.47 0.14
N THR A 129 -1.74 -6.49 0.94
CA THR A 129 -0.69 -7.25 1.62
C THR A 129 -1.14 -8.69 1.87
N HIS A 130 -0.19 -9.59 1.96
CA HIS A 130 -0.40 -10.97 2.44
C HIS A 130 0.15 -11.17 3.87
N PHE A 131 0.67 -10.12 4.49
CA PHE A 131 1.17 -10.15 5.86
C PHE A 131 0.07 -9.75 6.83
N MET A 132 -0.39 -10.67 7.67
CA MET A 132 -1.48 -10.41 8.61
C MET A 132 -1.09 -9.43 9.72
N ASP A 133 0.18 -9.35 10.10
CA ASP A 133 0.70 -8.36 11.04
C ASP A 133 0.62 -6.92 10.51
N GLU A 134 0.62 -6.73 9.20
CA GLU A 134 0.44 -5.40 8.59
C GLU A 134 -0.99 -4.89 8.71
N ALA A 135 -1.96 -5.77 8.79
CA ALA A 135 -3.36 -5.41 9.00
C ALA A 135 -3.57 -4.59 10.28
N GLU A 136 -2.75 -4.83 11.32
CA GLU A 136 -2.82 -4.10 12.60
C GLU A 136 -2.47 -2.61 12.46
N TYR A 137 -1.83 -2.19 11.36
CA TYR A 137 -1.53 -0.77 11.09
C TYR A 137 -2.66 -0.05 10.38
N CYS A 138 -3.71 -0.76 9.96
CA CYS A 138 -4.80 -0.23 9.13
C CYS A 138 -6.01 0.15 9.98
N ASP A 139 -6.72 1.22 9.58
CA ASP A 139 -8.01 1.59 10.20
C ASP A 139 -9.10 0.57 9.87
N ARG A 140 -9.06 -0.02 8.67
CA ARG A 140 -10.01 -1.03 8.19
C ARG A 140 -9.30 -2.07 7.34
N VAL A 141 -9.74 -3.31 7.44
CA VAL A 141 -9.21 -4.46 6.71
C VAL A 141 -10.33 -5.16 5.97
N ALA A 142 -10.11 -5.39 4.67
CA ALA A 142 -10.95 -6.26 3.84
C ALA A 142 -10.22 -7.59 3.63
N LEU A 143 -10.76 -8.66 4.17
CA LEU A 143 -10.22 -10.02 3.95
C LEU A 143 -10.82 -10.61 2.66
N MET A 144 -9.94 -10.99 1.73
CA MET A 144 -10.33 -11.55 0.45
C MET A 144 -10.01 -13.04 0.38
N TYR A 145 -10.98 -13.83 -0.02
CA TYR A 145 -10.83 -15.25 -0.26
C TYR A 145 -11.65 -15.70 -1.49
N GLN A 146 -11.07 -16.49 -2.39
CA GLN A 146 -11.71 -16.94 -3.63
C GLN A 146 -12.38 -15.78 -4.42
N ALA A 147 -11.66 -14.68 -4.60
CA ALA A 147 -12.12 -13.45 -5.28
C ALA A 147 -13.37 -12.78 -4.68
N LYS A 148 -13.68 -13.05 -3.40
CA LYS A 148 -14.76 -12.41 -2.64
C LYS A 148 -14.20 -11.75 -1.39
N VAL A 149 -14.79 -10.63 -1.00
CA VAL A 149 -14.57 -10.05 0.32
C VAL A 149 -15.39 -10.88 1.32
N ILE A 150 -14.72 -11.61 2.21
CA ILE A 150 -15.36 -12.46 3.22
C ILE A 150 -15.58 -11.72 4.54
N ALA A 151 -14.82 -10.67 4.81
CA ALA A 151 -15.02 -9.78 5.97
C ALA A 151 -14.45 -8.40 5.67
N LEU A 152 -15.05 -7.36 6.29
CA LEU A 152 -14.60 -5.97 6.17
C LEU A 152 -14.93 -5.24 7.47
N ASP A 153 -13.90 -4.97 8.29
CA ASP A 153 -14.05 -4.23 9.56
C ASP A 153 -12.69 -3.70 10.04
N THR A 154 -12.65 -3.13 11.25
CA THR A 154 -11.40 -2.81 11.94
C THR A 154 -10.67 -4.10 12.35
N PRO A 155 -9.33 -4.09 12.50
CA PRO A 155 -8.57 -5.26 12.98
C PRO A 155 -9.15 -5.84 14.27
N ASP A 156 -9.43 -4.99 15.26
CA ASP A 156 -9.98 -5.41 16.54
C ASP A 156 -11.38 -6.03 16.43
N ALA A 157 -12.24 -5.51 15.55
CA ALA A 157 -13.57 -6.09 15.34
C ALA A 157 -13.46 -7.46 14.67
N LEU A 158 -12.55 -7.64 13.72
CA LEU A 158 -12.28 -8.93 13.06
C LEU A 158 -11.76 -9.96 14.06
N LYS A 159 -10.79 -9.60 14.90
CA LYS A 159 -10.28 -10.47 15.97
C LYS A 159 -11.40 -10.87 16.96
N ARG A 160 -12.19 -9.89 17.40
CA ARG A 160 -13.32 -10.17 18.32
C ARG A 160 -14.39 -11.06 17.70
N SER A 161 -14.64 -10.97 16.40
CA SER A 161 -15.67 -11.78 15.72
C SER A 161 -15.41 -13.29 15.79
N VAL A 162 -14.15 -13.69 15.93
CA VAL A 162 -13.72 -15.09 16.00
C VAL A 162 -13.38 -15.55 17.43
N PHE A 163 -13.37 -14.65 18.40
CA PHE A 163 -13.02 -14.95 19.78
C PHE A 163 -14.07 -15.81 20.46
N LYS A 164 -13.71 -17.03 20.85
CA LYS A 164 -14.61 -18.00 21.52
C LYS A 164 -14.48 -18.03 23.04
N GLY A 165 -13.74 -17.07 23.62
CA GLY A 165 -13.38 -17.04 25.02
C GLY A 165 -12.11 -17.85 25.32
N GLY A 166 -11.23 -17.30 26.14
CA GLY A 166 -9.94 -17.88 26.49
C GLY A 166 -9.04 -16.87 27.17
N SER A 167 -7.82 -17.26 27.55
CA SER A 167 -6.82 -16.38 28.14
C SER A 167 -6.13 -15.47 27.14
N ASP A 168 -6.06 -15.89 25.88
CA ASP A 168 -5.28 -15.21 24.85
C ASP A 168 -6.21 -14.58 23.80
N GLU A 169 -5.98 -13.32 23.48
CA GLU A 169 -6.67 -12.63 22.40
C GLU A 169 -6.20 -13.18 21.04
N PRO A 170 -7.12 -13.42 20.08
CA PRO A 170 -6.76 -13.91 18.77
C PRO A 170 -5.93 -12.88 17.99
N THR A 171 -4.98 -13.38 17.20
CA THR A 171 -4.23 -12.58 16.25
C THR A 171 -5.04 -12.33 14.97
N MET A 172 -4.57 -11.42 14.10
CA MET A 172 -5.17 -11.26 12.77
C MET A 172 -5.03 -12.51 11.90
N GLU A 173 -3.98 -13.31 12.10
CA GLU A 173 -3.80 -14.60 11.42
C GLU A 173 -4.87 -15.61 11.87
N ASP A 174 -5.13 -15.71 13.17
CA ASP A 174 -6.20 -16.55 13.72
C ASP A 174 -7.57 -16.14 13.18
N ALA A 175 -7.84 -14.84 13.14
CA ALA A 175 -9.08 -14.30 12.59
C ALA A 175 -9.23 -14.68 11.09
N PHE A 176 -8.19 -14.53 10.31
CA PHE A 176 -8.19 -14.88 8.88
C PHE A 176 -8.45 -16.36 8.66
N ILE A 177 -7.74 -17.24 9.37
CA ILE A 177 -7.92 -18.69 9.28
C ILE A 177 -9.36 -19.10 9.62
N GLN A 178 -9.94 -18.59 10.71
CA GLN A 178 -11.29 -18.95 11.13
C GLN A 178 -12.37 -18.42 10.17
N LEU A 179 -12.20 -17.21 9.63
CA LEU A 179 -13.11 -16.63 8.65
C LEU A 179 -13.07 -17.38 7.31
N ILE A 180 -11.91 -17.87 6.86
CA ILE A 180 -11.81 -18.76 5.70
C ILE A 180 -12.55 -20.07 5.94
N GLN A 181 -12.34 -20.73 7.10
CA GLN A 181 -13.02 -21.99 7.42
C GLN A 181 -14.54 -21.82 7.45
N SER A 182 -15.03 -20.70 7.98
CA SER A 182 -16.45 -20.38 7.96
C SER A 182 -17.00 -20.19 6.54
N ALA A 183 -16.28 -19.44 5.70
CA ALA A 183 -16.65 -19.22 4.30
C ALA A 183 -16.67 -20.52 3.49
N ASP A 184 -15.73 -21.44 3.74
CA ASP A 184 -15.70 -22.75 3.07
C ASP A 184 -16.88 -23.64 3.51
N ALA A 185 -17.25 -23.63 4.80
CA ALA A 185 -18.42 -24.35 5.30
C ALA A 185 -19.73 -23.85 4.67
N GLU A 186 -19.90 -22.53 4.55
CA GLU A 186 -21.05 -21.91 3.87
C GLU A 186 -21.12 -22.29 2.39
N ASN A 187 -19.97 -22.24 1.68
CA ASN A 187 -19.88 -22.62 0.27
C ASN A 187 -20.22 -24.11 0.07
N ALA A 188 -19.79 -25.02 0.96
CA ALA A 188 -20.10 -26.44 0.91
C ALA A 188 -21.61 -26.70 1.10
N THR A 189 -22.23 -26.04 2.08
CA THR A 189 -23.67 -26.11 2.34
C THR A 189 -24.49 -25.59 1.15
N SER A 190 -24.08 -24.47 0.56
CA SER A 190 -24.74 -23.88 -0.61
C SER A 190 -24.65 -24.78 -1.86
N ARG A 191 -23.56 -25.54 -2.03
CA ARG A 191 -23.42 -26.51 -3.12
C ARG A 191 -24.29 -27.73 -2.89
N ALA A 192 -24.40 -28.24 -1.67
CA ALA A 192 -25.24 -29.37 -1.31
C ALA A 192 -26.76 -29.08 -1.53
N THR A 193 -27.18 -27.83 -1.28
CA THR A 193 -28.57 -27.40 -1.47
C THR A 193 -28.93 -27.14 -2.96
N LYS A 194 -27.94 -27.01 -3.83
CA LYS A 194 -28.13 -26.76 -5.28
C LYS A 194 -27.95 -28.03 -6.13
N ALA A 195 -27.64 -29.17 -5.55
CA ALA A 195 -27.66 -30.46 -6.25
C ALA A 195 -29.10 -30.89 -6.44
N PRO A 196 -29.53 -31.22 -7.68
CA PRO A 196 -30.92 -31.61 -8.00
C PRO A 196 -31.30 -32.97 -7.41
#